data_6ca218fa950107f51959e005dfe55ba2
#
_entry.id   6ca218fa950107f51959e005dfe55ba2
#
_cell.length_a   1.000
_cell.length_b   1.000
_cell.length_c   1.000
_cell.angle_alpha   90.00
_cell.angle_beta   90.00
_cell.angle_gamma   90.00
#
_symmetry.space_group_name_H-M   'P 1'
#
loop_
_entity.id
_entity.type
_entity.pdbx_description
1 polymer ?
#
loop_
_entity_poly.entity_id
_entity_poly.type
_entity_poly.pdbx_seq_one_letter_code
_entity_poly.pdbx_strand_id
1 'polypeptide(L)'
;MVAPPHGGKLVNRVASEKRRKEIRDEVGELTKIVVPKDIAVDVENIAHGIFSPLEGFMTQEDYTHVLNDMRLSNDLPWTLPVVLDVDPKEIKDVKEGDEIAILDERKIPIAIMEVEEIFKWNKKDHAKKVFKTLNPKHPGVAKTMKMKELLIGGKITLINELENPFHRYTLRPVETRILFREKKWRTIVGFQTRNAPHLGHEYVQKAALTFTDGLFINPLVGWKKPGDYKDEVILEAYSALIKHYYPKDAVVLAVLRTSMRYAGPREAVFHAILRKNFGCTHFIVGRDHAGVGNYYKPYEAQEIFKEFPDLGVTPLFVKEAFYCSKCGGMVSEKICPHPDQYKVRISGTKIREMIMQRVKPPPTMMRPEVAEAILKFEKPFITYS
;
A
#
# COMPACT_ATOMS: atom_id res chain seq x y z
N MET A 1 6.67 -15.40 17.34
CA MET A 1 6.57 -15.92 15.95
C MET A 1 5.99 -14.80 15.10
N VAL A 2 6.47 -14.60 13.85
CA VAL A 2 5.83 -13.67 12.92
C VAL A 2 4.33 -13.99 12.75
N ALA A 3 3.50 -12.98 12.51
CA ALA A 3 2.06 -13.19 12.33
C ALA A 3 1.78 -14.21 11.21
N PRO A 4 0.82 -15.14 11.36
CA PRO A 4 0.40 -15.98 10.24
C PRO A 4 -0.09 -15.11 9.08
N PRO A 5 0.04 -15.56 7.82
CA PRO A 5 -0.53 -14.83 6.69
C PRO A 5 -2.04 -14.67 6.85
N HIS A 6 -2.59 -13.66 6.20
CA HIS A 6 -4.04 -13.48 6.16
C HIS A 6 -4.68 -14.67 5.42
N GLY A 7 -5.73 -15.27 6.00
CA GLY A 7 -6.27 -16.54 5.51
C GLY A 7 -5.42 -17.77 5.81
N GLY A 8 -4.37 -17.66 6.64
CA GLY A 8 -3.57 -18.80 7.15
C GLY A 8 -2.44 -19.26 6.22
N LYS A 9 -2.53 -19.03 4.91
CA LYS A 9 -1.53 -19.48 3.92
C LYS A 9 -1.07 -18.31 3.04
N LEU A 10 0.22 -18.24 2.81
CA LEU A 10 0.77 -17.29 1.83
C LEU A 10 0.56 -17.85 0.41
N VAL A 11 -0.14 -17.09 -0.42
CA VAL A 11 -0.37 -17.43 -1.82
C VAL A 11 0.94 -17.38 -2.60
N ASN A 12 1.12 -18.33 -3.51
CA ASN A 12 2.18 -18.33 -4.50
C ASN A 12 1.59 -18.78 -5.85
N ARG A 13 1.45 -17.83 -6.76
CA ARG A 13 0.93 -18.05 -8.11
C ARG A 13 1.98 -17.73 -9.18
N VAL A 14 3.27 -17.89 -8.83
CA VAL A 14 4.39 -17.75 -9.77
C VAL A 14 4.58 -19.07 -10.52
N ALA A 15 4.58 -19.03 -11.84
CA ALA A 15 4.78 -20.20 -12.67
C ALA A 15 6.17 -20.82 -12.44
N SER A 16 6.23 -22.16 -12.38
CA SER A 16 7.49 -22.88 -12.43
C SER A 16 8.19 -22.68 -13.80
N GLU A 17 9.49 -22.91 -13.87
CA GLU A 17 10.23 -22.81 -15.15
C GLU A 17 9.66 -23.73 -16.23
N LYS A 18 9.22 -24.93 -15.85
CA LYS A 18 8.56 -25.85 -16.77
C LYS A 18 7.28 -25.25 -17.33
N ARG A 19 6.39 -24.73 -16.45
CA ARG A 19 5.11 -24.13 -16.87
C ARG A 19 5.32 -22.87 -17.71
N ARG A 20 6.33 -22.05 -17.40
CA ARG A 20 6.69 -20.87 -18.22
C ARG A 20 7.07 -21.23 -19.66
N LYS A 21 7.77 -22.37 -19.87
CA LYS A 21 8.12 -22.84 -21.22
C LYS A 21 6.89 -23.29 -21.99
N GLU A 22 6.03 -24.10 -21.35
CA GLU A 22 4.76 -24.56 -21.94
C GLU A 22 3.90 -23.37 -22.38
N ILE A 23 3.69 -22.40 -21.47
CA ILE A 23 2.86 -21.21 -21.72
C ILE A 23 3.41 -20.34 -22.86
N ARG A 24 4.74 -20.26 -23.05
CA ARG A 24 5.31 -19.45 -24.16
C ARG A 24 4.80 -19.90 -25.54
N ASP A 25 4.57 -21.16 -25.71
CA ASP A 25 4.08 -21.71 -26.96
C ASP A 25 2.56 -21.50 -27.10
N GLU A 26 1.83 -21.46 -25.99
CA GLU A 26 0.37 -21.33 -25.94
C GLU A 26 -0.11 -19.86 -25.99
N VAL A 27 0.64 -18.90 -25.40
CA VAL A 27 0.25 -17.47 -25.28
C VAL A 27 -0.12 -16.82 -26.62
N GLY A 28 0.47 -17.34 -27.73
CA GLY A 28 0.19 -16.84 -29.09
C GLY A 28 -1.29 -16.93 -29.47
N GLU A 29 -1.95 -17.99 -29.02
CA GLU A 29 -3.33 -18.36 -29.38
C GLU A 29 -4.38 -17.79 -28.41
N LEU A 30 -3.96 -17.36 -27.21
CA LEU A 30 -4.89 -16.86 -26.20
C LEU A 30 -5.41 -15.45 -26.52
N THR A 31 -6.62 -15.16 -26.06
CA THR A 31 -7.13 -13.78 -26.02
C THR A 31 -6.24 -12.93 -25.14
N LYS A 32 -5.83 -11.76 -25.63
CA LYS A 32 -4.86 -10.88 -24.99
C LYS A 32 -5.54 -9.64 -24.43
N ILE A 33 -5.34 -9.38 -23.13
CA ILE A 33 -5.83 -8.17 -22.47
C ILE A 33 -4.62 -7.34 -22.03
N VAL A 34 -4.51 -6.13 -22.55
CA VAL A 34 -3.47 -5.17 -22.14
C VAL A 34 -3.98 -4.41 -20.93
N VAL A 35 -3.22 -4.46 -19.84
CA VAL A 35 -3.57 -3.79 -18.59
C VAL A 35 -2.64 -2.61 -18.29
N PRO A 36 -3.14 -1.55 -17.61
CA PRO A 36 -2.29 -0.47 -17.16
C PRO A 36 -1.32 -0.92 -16.07
N LYS A 37 -0.24 -0.18 -15.90
CA LYS A 37 0.87 -0.50 -14.99
C LYS A 37 0.43 -0.85 -13.56
N ASP A 38 -0.57 -0.18 -13.03
CA ASP A 38 -1.06 -0.42 -11.68
C ASP A 38 -1.79 -1.77 -11.54
N ILE A 39 -2.54 -2.19 -12.54
CA ILE A 39 -3.15 -3.53 -12.58
C ILE A 39 -2.06 -4.61 -12.78
N ALA A 40 -1.09 -4.35 -13.64
CA ALA A 40 0.06 -5.27 -13.81
C ALA A 40 0.82 -5.48 -12.48
N VAL A 41 0.97 -4.43 -11.68
CA VAL A 41 1.56 -4.54 -10.33
C VAL A 41 0.65 -5.30 -9.36
N ASP A 42 -0.67 -5.15 -9.46
CA ASP A 42 -1.61 -5.94 -8.65
C ASP A 42 -1.54 -7.44 -9.00
N VAL A 43 -1.30 -7.80 -10.28
CA VAL A 43 -0.99 -9.18 -10.70
C VAL A 43 0.25 -9.73 -9.98
N GLU A 44 1.35 -8.97 -9.93
CA GLU A 44 2.54 -9.38 -9.16
C GLU A 44 2.24 -9.51 -7.66
N ASN A 45 1.46 -8.57 -7.09
CA ASN A 45 1.11 -8.58 -5.67
C ASN A 45 0.27 -9.81 -5.29
N ILE A 46 -0.65 -10.22 -6.15
CA ILE A 46 -1.41 -11.47 -6.00
C ILE A 46 -0.44 -12.65 -6.06
N ALA A 47 0.34 -12.75 -7.13
CA ALA A 47 1.20 -13.91 -7.39
C ALA A 47 2.24 -14.15 -6.28
N HIS A 48 2.81 -13.08 -5.72
CA HIS A 48 3.79 -13.16 -4.63
C HIS A 48 3.17 -13.17 -3.22
N GLY A 49 1.85 -13.26 -3.12
CA GLY A 49 1.14 -13.40 -1.86
C GLY A 49 1.07 -12.13 -1.02
N ILE A 50 1.40 -10.96 -1.58
CA ILE A 50 1.17 -9.67 -0.89
C ILE A 50 -0.33 -9.48 -0.67
N PHE A 51 -1.16 -9.91 -1.63
CA PHE A 51 -2.62 -9.87 -1.56
C PHE A 51 -3.25 -11.21 -1.07
N SER A 52 -2.48 -12.06 -0.36
CA SER A 52 -3.09 -13.27 0.24
C SER A 52 -4.30 -12.89 1.10
N PRO A 53 -5.41 -13.64 0.96
CA PRO A 53 -5.53 -14.96 0.36
C PRO A 53 -5.93 -14.97 -1.12
N LEU A 54 -6.00 -13.82 -1.81
CA LEU A 54 -6.44 -13.78 -3.21
C LEU A 54 -5.47 -14.54 -4.12
N GLU A 55 -6.02 -15.42 -4.97
CA GLU A 55 -5.28 -16.14 -6.00
C GLU A 55 -5.44 -15.50 -7.40
N GLY A 56 -6.28 -14.45 -7.49
CA GLY A 56 -6.57 -13.73 -8.72
C GLY A 56 -7.44 -12.51 -8.49
N PHE A 57 -8.10 -12.04 -9.54
CA PHE A 57 -9.07 -10.96 -9.45
C PHE A 57 -10.42 -11.51 -8.98
N MET A 58 -11.13 -10.71 -8.20
CA MET A 58 -12.37 -11.11 -7.52
C MET A 58 -13.47 -11.48 -8.50
N THR A 59 -14.18 -12.58 -8.22
CA THR A 59 -15.49 -12.91 -8.79
C THR A 59 -16.57 -11.97 -8.27
N GLN A 60 -17.76 -12.03 -8.81
CA GLN A 60 -18.88 -11.18 -8.40
C GLN A 60 -19.25 -11.40 -6.93
N GLU A 61 -19.15 -12.63 -6.43
CA GLU A 61 -19.44 -12.98 -5.06
C GLU A 61 -18.49 -12.24 -4.10
N ASP A 62 -17.18 -12.45 -4.22
CA ASP A 62 -16.18 -11.76 -3.38
C ASP A 62 -16.24 -10.24 -3.54
N TYR A 63 -16.40 -9.74 -4.78
CA TYR A 63 -16.57 -8.31 -5.03
C TYR A 63 -17.76 -7.73 -4.28
N THR A 64 -18.90 -8.43 -4.28
CA THR A 64 -20.13 -7.97 -3.63
C THR A 64 -19.99 -7.95 -2.11
N HIS A 65 -19.43 -9.00 -1.53
CA HIS A 65 -19.13 -9.08 -0.10
C HIS A 65 -18.13 -8.00 0.34
N VAL A 66 -17.03 -7.84 -0.38
CA VAL A 66 -16.03 -6.80 -0.09
C VAL A 66 -16.64 -5.40 -0.18
N LEU A 67 -17.50 -5.17 -1.16
CA LEU A 67 -18.14 -3.88 -1.35
C LEU A 67 -19.13 -3.54 -0.23
N ASN A 68 -19.93 -4.53 0.23
CA ASN A 68 -20.99 -4.34 1.21
C ASN A 68 -20.48 -4.53 2.66
N ASP A 69 -19.74 -5.59 2.91
CA ASP A 69 -19.44 -6.10 4.25
C ASP A 69 -17.97 -5.91 4.63
N MET A 70 -17.13 -5.47 3.67
CA MET A 70 -15.67 -5.35 3.84
C MET A 70 -15.01 -6.67 4.23
N ARG A 71 -15.55 -7.79 3.73
CA ARG A 71 -15.08 -9.15 3.92
C ARG A 71 -15.15 -9.93 2.60
N LEU A 72 -14.35 -10.96 2.46
CA LEU A 72 -14.51 -11.95 1.39
C LEU A 72 -15.73 -12.83 1.65
N SER A 73 -16.16 -13.62 0.68
CA SER A 73 -17.29 -14.55 0.78
C SER A 73 -17.11 -15.61 1.89
N ASN A 74 -15.88 -15.91 2.26
CA ASN A 74 -15.53 -16.79 3.38
C ASN A 74 -15.39 -16.08 4.74
N ASP A 75 -15.91 -14.87 4.86
CA ASP A 75 -15.92 -14.02 6.05
C ASP A 75 -14.55 -13.51 6.52
N LEU A 76 -13.50 -13.64 5.73
CA LEU A 76 -12.20 -13.01 6.06
C LEU A 76 -12.25 -11.49 5.85
N PRO A 77 -11.72 -10.66 6.79
CA PRO A 77 -11.62 -9.22 6.60
C PRO A 77 -10.87 -8.86 5.31
N TRP A 78 -11.52 -8.10 4.42
CA TRP A 78 -10.91 -7.59 3.20
C TRP A 78 -11.67 -6.36 2.72
N THR A 79 -11.05 -5.20 2.72
CA THR A 79 -11.80 -3.94 2.70
C THR A 79 -11.83 -3.20 1.37
N LEU A 80 -11.02 -3.63 0.40
CA LEU A 80 -10.95 -3.00 -0.92
C LEU A 80 -11.09 -4.02 -2.04
N PRO A 81 -11.93 -3.78 -3.05
CA PRO A 81 -12.00 -4.63 -4.23
C PRO A 81 -10.68 -4.66 -4.99
N VAL A 82 -10.26 -5.87 -5.40
CA VAL A 82 -9.14 -6.12 -6.32
C VAL A 82 -9.74 -6.72 -7.59
N VAL A 83 -9.90 -5.88 -8.60
CA VAL A 83 -10.69 -6.21 -9.79
C VAL A 83 -9.94 -5.88 -11.07
N LEU A 84 -10.26 -6.60 -12.14
CA LEU A 84 -9.81 -6.35 -13.51
C LEU A 84 -11.01 -5.93 -14.35
N ASP A 85 -10.96 -4.72 -14.90
CA ASP A 85 -11.98 -4.19 -15.77
C ASP A 85 -11.66 -4.44 -17.25
N VAL A 86 -12.68 -4.81 -18.02
CA VAL A 86 -12.55 -5.18 -19.43
C VAL A 86 -13.65 -4.55 -20.28
N ASP A 87 -13.33 -4.22 -21.53
CA ASP A 87 -14.33 -3.83 -22.53
C ASP A 87 -14.96 -5.08 -23.14
N PRO A 88 -16.29 -5.12 -23.35
CA PRO A 88 -16.96 -6.25 -24.02
C PRO A 88 -16.33 -6.64 -25.36
N LYS A 89 -15.71 -5.70 -26.07
CA LYS A 89 -15.04 -5.96 -27.35
C LYS A 89 -13.73 -6.72 -27.19
N GLU A 90 -13.04 -6.55 -26.06
CA GLU A 90 -11.77 -7.23 -25.79
C GLU A 90 -11.96 -8.72 -25.47
N ILE A 91 -13.15 -9.07 -24.97
CA ILE A 91 -13.49 -10.42 -24.50
C ILE A 91 -14.65 -11.06 -25.24
N LYS A 92 -14.90 -10.62 -26.48
CA LYS A 92 -16.09 -11.05 -27.28
C LYS A 92 -16.28 -12.57 -27.36
N ASP A 93 -15.16 -13.30 -27.46
CA ASP A 93 -15.16 -14.75 -27.63
C ASP A 93 -14.69 -15.50 -26.36
N VAL A 94 -14.50 -14.78 -25.24
CA VAL A 94 -14.05 -15.35 -23.96
C VAL A 94 -15.25 -15.83 -23.14
N LYS A 95 -15.14 -17.04 -22.58
CA LYS A 95 -16.14 -17.67 -21.72
C LYS A 95 -15.51 -18.07 -20.38
N GLU A 96 -16.37 -18.39 -19.43
CA GLU A 96 -15.95 -19.03 -18.17
C GLU A 96 -15.27 -20.37 -18.47
N GLY A 97 -14.14 -20.61 -17.83
CA GLY A 97 -13.26 -21.75 -18.06
C GLY A 97 -12.14 -21.51 -19.09
N ASP A 98 -12.21 -20.43 -19.88
CA ASP A 98 -11.15 -20.11 -20.83
C ASP A 98 -9.90 -19.53 -20.11
N GLU A 99 -8.75 -19.70 -20.74
CA GLU A 99 -7.53 -18.99 -20.36
C GLU A 99 -7.34 -17.74 -21.21
N ILE A 100 -6.91 -16.64 -20.59
CA ILE A 100 -6.54 -15.40 -21.27
C ILE A 100 -5.14 -14.97 -20.87
N ALA A 101 -4.45 -14.25 -21.77
CA ALA A 101 -3.15 -13.67 -21.50
C ALA A 101 -3.28 -12.21 -21.02
N ILE A 102 -2.74 -11.90 -19.87
CA ILE A 102 -2.61 -10.53 -19.35
C ILE A 102 -1.25 -9.97 -19.78
N LEU A 103 -1.26 -8.84 -20.47
CA LEU A 103 -0.09 -8.16 -21.00
C LEU A 103 0.10 -6.80 -20.33
N ASP A 104 1.37 -6.39 -20.14
CA ASP A 104 1.70 -5.01 -19.73
C ASP A 104 1.46 -4.01 -20.89
N GLU A 105 1.63 -2.71 -20.60
CA GLU A 105 1.47 -1.62 -21.59
C GLU A 105 2.43 -1.74 -22.79
N ARG A 106 3.55 -2.47 -22.65
CA ARG A 106 4.52 -2.79 -23.72
C ARG A 106 4.10 -4.03 -24.51
N LYS A 107 2.93 -4.59 -24.22
CA LYS A 107 2.40 -5.83 -24.79
C LYS A 107 3.25 -7.07 -24.50
N ILE A 108 3.96 -7.07 -23.36
CA ILE A 108 4.70 -8.23 -22.87
C ILE A 108 3.73 -9.06 -22.00
N PRO A 109 3.54 -10.36 -22.30
CA PRO A 109 2.73 -11.24 -21.44
C PRO A 109 3.34 -11.32 -20.03
N ILE A 110 2.53 -11.02 -19.01
CA ILE A 110 2.95 -11.06 -17.60
C ILE A 110 2.29 -12.19 -16.83
N ALA A 111 1.07 -12.56 -17.19
CA ALA A 111 0.35 -13.64 -16.54
C ALA A 111 -0.64 -14.32 -17.48
N ILE A 112 -1.03 -15.54 -17.12
CA ILE A 112 -2.24 -16.21 -17.65
C ILE A 112 -3.30 -16.10 -16.56
N MET A 113 -4.55 -15.92 -16.97
CA MET A 113 -5.71 -15.92 -16.09
C MET A 113 -6.71 -16.97 -16.56
N GLU A 114 -7.08 -17.87 -15.67
CA GLU A 114 -8.21 -18.76 -15.81
C GLU A 114 -9.48 -17.97 -15.47
N VAL A 115 -10.35 -17.78 -16.44
CA VAL A 115 -11.58 -16.98 -16.30
C VAL A 115 -12.61 -17.76 -15.52
N GLU A 116 -12.97 -17.31 -14.33
CA GLU A 116 -14.03 -17.91 -13.51
C GLU A 116 -15.38 -17.23 -13.75
N GLU A 117 -15.38 -15.91 -13.98
CA GLU A 117 -16.63 -15.16 -14.15
C GLU A 117 -16.40 -13.83 -14.89
N ILE A 118 -17.41 -13.41 -15.67
CA ILE A 118 -17.50 -12.11 -16.31
C ILE A 118 -18.81 -11.46 -15.91
N PHE A 119 -18.78 -10.29 -15.28
CA PHE A 119 -19.98 -9.70 -14.71
C PHE A 119 -20.07 -8.17 -14.88
N LYS A 120 -21.30 -7.67 -14.83
CA LYS A 120 -21.59 -6.23 -14.82
C LYS A 120 -21.46 -5.68 -13.41
N TRP A 121 -21.05 -4.41 -13.30
CA TRP A 121 -20.90 -3.74 -12.02
C TRP A 121 -21.39 -2.29 -12.08
N ASN A 122 -21.58 -1.69 -10.91
CA ASN A 122 -22.05 -0.31 -10.79
C ASN A 122 -20.95 0.59 -10.25
N LYS A 123 -20.36 1.40 -11.13
CA LYS A 123 -19.27 2.34 -10.78
C LYS A 123 -19.65 3.34 -9.71
N LYS A 124 -20.90 3.84 -9.71
CA LYS A 124 -21.38 4.82 -8.72
C LYS A 124 -21.56 4.16 -7.35
N ASP A 125 -22.12 2.95 -7.31
CA ASP A 125 -22.26 2.20 -6.06
C ASP A 125 -20.90 1.86 -5.47
N HIS A 126 -19.97 1.35 -6.31
CA HIS A 126 -18.59 1.14 -5.92
C HIS A 126 -17.96 2.40 -5.31
N ALA A 127 -18.00 3.52 -6.03
CA ALA A 127 -17.39 4.76 -5.56
C ALA A 127 -18.02 5.24 -4.25
N LYS A 128 -19.35 5.18 -4.12
CA LYS A 128 -20.07 5.59 -2.92
C LYS A 128 -19.68 4.73 -1.70
N LYS A 129 -19.56 3.40 -1.88
CA LYS A 129 -19.23 2.48 -0.79
C LYS A 129 -17.75 2.51 -0.40
N VAL A 130 -16.86 2.56 -1.39
CA VAL A 130 -15.41 2.55 -1.15
C VAL A 130 -14.90 3.91 -0.65
N PHE A 131 -15.33 5.01 -1.29
CA PHE A 131 -14.79 6.35 -1.01
C PHE A 131 -15.74 7.25 -0.22
N LYS A 132 -16.95 6.80 0.10
CA LYS A 132 -18.00 7.56 0.80
C LYS A 132 -18.41 8.85 0.08
N THR A 133 -18.07 8.98 -1.20
CA THR A 133 -18.37 10.17 -2.02
C THR A 133 -18.51 9.81 -3.50
N LEU A 134 -19.21 10.64 -4.25
CA LEU A 134 -19.26 10.61 -5.72
C LEU A 134 -18.56 11.83 -6.34
N ASN A 135 -17.88 12.64 -5.52
CA ASN A 135 -17.21 13.85 -6.01
C ASN A 135 -16.06 13.49 -6.97
N PRO A 136 -16.08 13.94 -8.24
CA PRO A 136 -15.06 13.63 -9.22
C PRO A 136 -13.67 14.24 -8.89
N LYS A 137 -13.58 15.18 -7.96
CA LYS A 137 -12.31 15.70 -7.45
C LYS A 137 -11.58 14.69 -6.55
N HIS A 138 -12.28 13.67 -6.05
CA HIS A 138 -11.65 12.58 -5.32
C HIS A 138 -10.91 11.65 -6.31
N PRO A 139 -9.58 11.43 -6.16
CA PRO A 139 -8.79 10.69 -7.16
C PRO A 139 -9.29 9.26 -7.40
N GLY A 140 -9.70 8.55 -6.35
CA GLY A 140 -10.28 7.22 -6.45
C GLY A 140 -11.60 7.21 -7.22
N VAL A 141 -12.49 8.18 -6.98
CA VAL A 141 -13.74 8.33 -7.73
C VAL A 141 -13.45 8.61 -9.21
N ALA A 142 -12.57 9.56 -9.49
CA ALA A 142 -12.18 9.91 -10.86
C ALA A 142 -11.64 8.70 -11.63
N LYS A 143 -10.82 7.86 -10.97
CA LYS A 143 -10.30 6.62 -11.53
C LYS A 143 -11.43 5.61 -11.79
N THR A 144 -12.29 5.35 -10.81
CA THR A 144 -13.40 4.40 -10.92
C THR A 144 -14.35 4.75 -12.07
N MET A 145 -14.66 6.03 -12.27
CA MET A 145 -15.55 6.46 -13.37
C MET A 145 -14.95 6.21 -14.77
N LYS A 146 -13.62 6.12 -14.88
CA LYS A 146 -12.92 5.82 -16.13
C LYS A 146 -12.75 4.33 -16.41
N MET A 147 -12.99 3.46 -15.44
CA MET A 147 -12.89 2.01 -15.63
C MET A 147 -13.86 1.53 -16.71
N LYS A 148 -13.59 0.36 -17.29
CA LYS A 148 -14.39 -0.27 -18.35
C LYS A 148 -15.74 -0.80 -17.83
N GLU A 149 -16.53 -1.39 -18.72
CA GLU A 149 -17.94 -1.71 -18.44
C GLU A 149 -18.12 -2.99 -17.64
N LEU A 150 -17.29 -4.00 -17.91
CA LEU A 150 -17.37 -5.31 -17.26
C LEU A 150 -16.19 -5.51 -16.31
N LEU A 151 -16.38 -6.39 -15.33
CA LEU A 151 -15.31 -6.97 -14.53
C LEU A 151 -15.14 -8.43 -14.89
N ILE A 152 -13.88 -8.90 -14.84
CA ILE A 152 -13.54 -10.29 -15.07
C ILE A 152 -12.79 -10.81 -13.84
N GLY A 153 -13.28 -11.87 -13.24
CA GLY A 153 -12.73 -12.56 -12.08
C GLY A 153 -12.13 -13.90 -12.45
N GLY A 154 -11.12 -14.31 -11.68
CA GLY A 154 -10.50 -15.63 -11.87
C GLY A 154 -9.05 -15.67 -11.38
N LYS A 155 -8.47 -16.87 -11.36
CA LYS A 155 -7.11 -17.11 -10.84
C LYS A 155 -6.05 -16.73 -11.86
N ILE A 156 -4.97 -16.13 -11.37
CA ILE A 156 -3.83 -15.76 -12.23
C ILE A 156 -2.64 -16.69 -12.01
N THR A 157 -1.80 -16.82 -13.02
CA THR A 157 -0.48 -17.44 -12.91
C THR A 157 0.55 -16.51 -13.55
N LEU A 158 1.44 -15.94 -12.72
CA LEU A 158 2.49 -15.01 -13.16
C LEU A 158 3.57 -15.77 -13.94
N ILE A 159 3.86 -15.30 -15.14
CA ILE A 159 4.86 -15.89 -16.04
C ILE A 159 6.10 -15.02 -16.22
N ASN A 160 5.94 -13.71 -16.17
CA ASN A 160 7.05 -12.77 -16.27
C ASN A 160 6.93 -11.67 -15.20
N GLU A 161 8.06 -11.37 -14.57
CA GLU A 161 8.17 -10.25 -13.63
C GLU A 161 8.18 -8.91 -14.37
N LEU A 162 7.59 -7.90 -13.76
CA LEU A 162 7.66 -6.53 -14.25
C LEU A 162 9.06 -5.92 -13.99
N GLU A 163 9.46 -5.02 -14.86
CA GLU A 163 10.63 -4.18 -14.58
C GLU A 163 10.48 -3.45 -13.25
N ASN A 164 11.50 -3.56 -12.40
CA ASN A 164 11.46 -3.00 -11.04
C ASN A 164 12.68 -2.12 -10.77
N PRO A 165 12.55 -0.79 -10.87
CA PRO A 165 13.63 0.15 -10.59
C PRO A 165 14.03 0.15 -9.11
N PHE A 166 13.20 -0.40 -8.23
CA PHE A 166 13.42 -0.46 -6.77
C PHE A 166 13.82 -1.84 -6.28
N HIS A 167 14.39 -2.70 -7.13
CA HIS A 167 14.73 -4.09 -6.80
C HIS A 167 15.57 -4.21 -5.52
N ARG A 168 16.48 -3.25 -5.26
CA ARG A 168 17.32 -3.22 -4.03
C ARG A 168 16.52 -3.04 -2.73
N TYR A 169 15.34 -2.47 -2.83
CA TYR A 169 14.43 -2.24 -1.72
C TYR A 169 13.22 -3.17 -1.75
N THR A 170 13.15 -4.09 -2.71
CA THR A 170 12.01 -5.00 -2.83
C THR A 170 12.29 -6.27 -2.07
N LEU A 171 11.40 -6.59 -1.13
CA LEU A 171 11.32 -7.88 -0.47
C LEU A 171 9.88 -8.40 -0.63
N ARG A 172 9.77 -9.68 -0.99
CA ARG A 172 8.47 -10.35 -1.06
C ARG A 172 8.07 -10.85 0.35
N PRO A 173 6.80 -11.16 0.62
CA PRO A 173 6.36 -11.66 1.94
C PRO A 173 7.13 -12.89 2.42
N VAL A 174 7.47 -13.82 1.54
CA VAL A 174 8.29 -15.00 1.90
C VAL A 174 9.66 -14.58 2.42
N GLU A 175 10.29 -13.59 1.78
CA GLU A 175 11.63 -13.12 2.13
C GLU A 175 11.63 -12.33 3.44
N THR A 176 10.67 -11.43 3.63
CA THR A 176 10.57 -10.69 4.91
C THR A 176 10.31 -11.61 6.09
N ARG A 177 9.48 -12.64 5.90
CA ARG A 177 9.20 -13.65 6.94
C ARG A 177 10.43 -14.47 7.31
N ILE A 178 11.28 -14.80 6.34
CA ILE A 178 12.58 -15.43 6.58
C ILE A 178 13.49 -14.46 7.32
N LEU A 179 13.66 -13.24 6.81
CA LEU A 179 14.50 -12.21 7.39
C LEU A 179 14.14 -11.90 8.85
N PHE A 180 12.85 -11.76 9.17
CA PHE A 180 12.40 -11.49 10.53
C PHE A 180 12.69 -12.67 11.47
N ARG A 181 12.61 -13.92 10.99
CA ARG A 181 13.00 -15.12 11.77
C ARG A 181 14.50 -15.16 12.03
N GLU A 182 15.32 -14.89 11.02
CA GLU A 182 16.79 -14.82 11.15
C GLU A 182 17.21 -13.73 12.15
N LYS A 183 16.51 -12.58 12.14
CA LYS A 183 16.70 -11.51 13.14
C LYS A 183 16.13 -11.88 14.52
N LYS A 184 15.49 -13.05 14.68
CA LYS A 184 14.83 -13.50 15.92
C LYS A 184 13.73 -12.56 16.40
N TRP A 185 13.14 -11.77 15.51
CA TRP A 185 12.02 -10.91 15.84
C TRP A 185 10.71 -11.70 16.02
N ARG A 186 10.04 -11.47 17.13
CA ARG A 186 8.75 -12.08 17.46
C ARG A 186 7.59 -11.10 17.26
N THR A 187 7.87 -9.84 17.54
CA THR A 187 6.94 -8.73 17.38
C THR A 187 7.51 -7.73 16.39
N ILE A 188 6.77 -7.47 15.31
CA ILE A 188 7.19 -6.59 14.24
C ILE A 188 6.11 -5.55 14.02
N VAL A 189 6.46 -4.27 14.07
CA VAL A 189 5.54 -3.20 13.72
C VAL A 189 5.75 -2.74 12.30
N GLY A 190 4.68 -2.79 11.50
CA GLY A 190 4.64 -2.25 10.14
C GLY A 190 4.32 -0.75 10.14
N PHE A 191 5.04 0.00 9.35
CA PHE A 191 4.79 1.41 9.10
C PHE A 191 4.65 1.68 7.60
N GLN A 192 3.46 2.15 7.19
CA GLN A 192 3.17 2.56 5.83
C GLN A 192 3.36 4.06 5.66
N THR A 193 3.94 4.46 4.56
CA THR A 193 4.09 5.87 4.21
C THR A 193 4.15 6.08 2.69
N ARG A 194 3.82 7.31 2.26
CA ARG A 194 4.07 7.83 0.92
C ARG A 194 4.81 9.16 0.95
N ASN A 195 5.31 9.55 2.11
CA ASN A 195 5.98 10.82 2.35
C ASN A 195 7.41 10.60 2.82
N ALA A 196 8.29 11.56 2.55
CA ALA A 196 9.57 11.64 3.22
C ALA A 196 9.38 11.82 4.75
N PRO A 197 10.26 11.23 5.59
CA PRO A 197 10.10 11.27 7.03
C PRO A 197 10.33 12.66 7.60
N HIS A 198 9.49 13.04 8.57
CA HIS A 198 9.69 14.17 9.46
C HIS A 198 9.67 13.68 10.91
N LEU A 199 9.95 14.55 11.88
CA LEU A 199 10.04 14.15 13.29
C LEU A 199 8.78 13.47 13.83
N GLY A 200 7.59 13.83 13.32
CA GLY A 200 6.35 13.15 13.70
C GLY A 200 6.33 11.68 13.26
N HIS A 201 6.83 11.37 12.06
CA HIS A 201 6.98 9.98 11.62
C HIS A 201 8.01 9.22 12.46
N GLU A 202 9.20 9.83 12.69
CA GLU A 202 10.24 9.24 13.53
C GLU A 202 9.71 8.96 14.96
N TYR A 203 8.97 9.91 15.54
CA TYR A 203 8.40 9.76 16.88
C TYR A 203 7.47 8.54 16.98
N VAL A 204 6.50 8.41 16.09
CA VAL A 204 5.54 7.29 16.16
C VAL A 204 6.20 5.94 15.86
N GLN A 205 7.20 5.93 14.98
CA GLN A 205 7.99 4.72 14.69
C GLN A 205 8.81 4.29 15.90
N LYS A 206 9.52 5.22 16.55
CA LYS A 206 10.33 4.93 17.75
C LYS A 206 9.46 4.57 18.96
N ALA A 207 8.32 5.24 19.14
CA ALA A 207 7.38 4.89 20.19
C ALA A 207 6.87 3.44 20.03
N ALA A 208 6.53 3.03 18.82
CA ALA A 208 6.13 1.66 18.54
C ALA A 208 7.28 0.65 18.70
N LEU A 209 8.49 1.02 18.27
CA LEU A 209 9.69 0.19 18.40
C LEU A 209 10.07 -0.08 19.87
N THR A 210 9.67 0.78 20.82
CA THR A 210 9.87 0.53 22.24
C THR A 210 9.19 -0.73 22.73
N PHE A 211 8.11 -1.16 22.08
CA PHE A 211 7.29 -2.31 22.48
C PHE A 211 7.41 -3.51 21.53
N THR A 212 8.18 -3.38 20.45
CA THR A 212 8.36 -4.43 19.44
C THR A 212 9.83 -4.74 19.18
N ASP A 213 10.13 -5.96 18.71
CA ASP A 213 11.51 -6.37 18.42
C ASP A 213 12.07 -5.67 17.18
N GLY A 214 11.21 -5.31 16.23
CA GLY A 214 11.64 -4.69 15.00
C GLY A 214 10.60 -3.82 14.34
N LEU A 215 11.09 -2.86 13.56
CA LEU A 215 10.31 -1.94 12.75
C LEU A 215 10.47 -2.28 11.26
N PHE A 216 9.35 -2.52 10.58
CA PHE A 216 9.28 -2.67 9.14
C PHE A 216 8.75 -1.39 8.51
N ILE A 217 9.65 -0.54 8.01
CA ILE A 217 9.30 0.66 7.22
C ILE A 217 9.04 0.18 5.78
N ASN A 218 7.79 0.33 5.34
CA ASN A 218 7.36 -0.21 4.07
C ASN A 218 6.67 0.87 3.24
N PRO A 219 7.47 1.81 2.64
CA PRO A 219 6.96 2.88 1.81
C PRO A 219 6.21 2.31 0.60
N LEU A 220 5.10 2.97 0.26
CA LEU A 220 4.37 2.69 -0.94
C LEU A 220 5.05 3.39 -2.12
N VAL A 221 5.39 2.61 -3.15
CA VAL A 221 5.93 3.11 -4.43
C VAL A 221 4.98 2.72 -5.56
N GLY A 222 4.73 3.67 -6.47
CA GLY A 222 3.78 3.51 -7.54
C GLY A 222 3.03 4.81 -7.82
N TRP A 223 1.84 4.71 -8.40
CA TRP A 223 1.07 5.89 -8.72
C TRP A 223 0.69 6.70 -7.47
N LYS A 224 1.02 7.98 -7.50
CA LYS A 224 0.68 8.99 -6.50
C LYS A 224 0.28 10.28 -7.21
N LYS A 225 -0.49 11.11 -6.52
CA LYS A 225 -0.92 12.39 -7.07
C LYS A 225 0.23 13.38 -7.18
N PRO A 226 0.15 14.36 -8.10
CA PRO A 226 1.09 15.47 -8.15
C PRO A 226 1.20 16.23 -6.82
N GLY A 227 2.42 16.71 -6.51
CA GLY A 227 2.77 17.31 -5.23
C GLY A 227 3.18 16.32 -4.12
N ASP A 228 3.04 15.01 -4.35
CA ASP A 228 3.65 14.00 -3.49
C ASP A 228 5.13 13.83 -3.85
N TYR A 229 5.95 13.33 -2.89
CA TYR A 229 7.36 13.04 -3.14
C TYR A 229 7.54 11.91 -4.15
N LYS A 230 8.57 12.03 -5.00
CA LYS A 230 9.03 10.93 -5.85
C LYS A 230 9.50 9.76 -5.00
N ASP A 231 9.42 8.55 -5.54
CA ASP A 231 9.75 7.32 -4.82
C ASP A 231 11.21 7.27 -4.39
N GLU A 232 12.14 7.64 -5.27
CA GLU A 232 13.57 7.70 -4.99
C GLU A 232 13.90 8.70 -3.86
N VAL A 233 13.17 9.82 -3.78
CA VAL A 233 13.34 10.82 -2.71
C VAL A 233 12.93 10.25 -1.35
N ILE A 234 11.81 9.53 -1.31
CA ILE A 234 11.34 8.89 -0.09
C ILE A 234 12.36 7.86 0.42
N LEU A 235 12.88 7.03 -0.49
CA LEU A 235 13.84 5.97 -0.13
C LEU A 235 15.15 6.54 0.37
N GLU A 236 15.70 7.56 -0.29
CA GLU A 236 16.92 8.22 0.14
C GLU A 236 16.75 8.90 1.50
N ALA A 237 15.61 9.58 1.71
CA ALA A 237 15.27 10.22 2.97
C ALA A 237 15.15 9.21 4.13
N TYR A 238 14.51 8.04 3.91
CA TYR A 238 14.44 6.97 4.92
C TYR A 238 15.79 6.31 5.15
N SER A 239 16.59 6.11 4.12
CA SER A 239 17.95 5.57 4.24
C SER A 239 18.81 6.47 5.13
N ALA A 240 18.74 7.80 4.92
CA ALA A 240 19.43 8.78 5.76
C ALA A 240 18.92 8.73 7.22
N LEU A 241 17.59 8.69 7.42
CA LEU A 241 17.00 8.61 8.76
C LEU A 241 17.44 7.35 9.50
N ILE A 242 17.38 6.19 8.84
CA ILE A 242 17.73 4.90 9.44
C ILE A 242 19.21 4.88 9.80
N LYS A 243 20.08 5.31 8.89
CA LYS A 243 21.53 5.31 9.07
C LYS A 243 21.97 6.14 10.31
N HIS A 244 21.34 7.27 10.55
CA HIS A 244 21.80 8.24 11.56
C HIS A 244 21.01 8.18 12.87
N TYR A 245 19.78 7.68 12.87
CA TYR A 245 18.86 7.86 13.98
C TYR A 245 18.19 6.59 14.51
N TYR A 246 18.48 5.42 13.94
CA TYR A 246 17.99 4.14 14.45
C TYR A 246 19.11 3.22 14.92
N PRO A 247 18.86 2.36 15.91
CA PRO A 247 19.80 1.31 16.28
C PRO A 247 20.07 0.40 15.09
N LYS A 248 21.31 -0.06 15.00
CA LYS A 248 21.69 -1.05 13.99
C LYS A 248 20.79 -2.27 14.11
N ASP A 249 20.36 -2.80 12.98
CA ASP A 249 19.53 -4.01 12.87
C ASP A 249 18.12 -3.96 13.47
N ALA A 250 17.65 -2.80 13.97
CA ALA A 250 16.29 -2.63 14.49
C ALA A 250 15.24 -2.34 13.43
N VAL A 251 15.67 -1.99 12.20
CA VAL A 251 14.78 -1.56 11.13
C VAL A 251 15.05 -2.34 9.85
N VAL A 252 13.97 -2.74 9.17
CA VAL A 252 13.99 -3.21 7.79
C VAL A 252 13.24 -2.22 6.93
N LEU A 253 13.87 -1.73 5.86
CA LEU A 253 13.29 -0.86 4.85
C LEU A 253 13.08 -1.68 3.58
N ALA A 254 11.82 -1.85 3.17
CA ALA A 254 11.49 -2.43 1.88
C ALA A 254 10.21 -1.80 1.32
N VAL A 255 10.11 -1.68 0.01
CA VAL A 255 8.99 -1.03 -0.66
C VAL A 255 7.77 -1.95 -0.77
N LEU A 256 6.59 -1.35 -0.79
CA LEU A 256 5.37 -1.95 -1.31
C LEU A 256 5.06 -1.31 -2.66
N ARG A 257 5.18 -2.07 -3.73
CA ARG A 257 4.75 -1.65 -5.07
C ARG A 257 3.24 -1.79 -5.15
N THR A 258 2.52 -0.70 -5.13
CA THR A 258 1.06 -0.64 -5.36
C THR A 258 0.62 0.81 -5.55
N SER A 259 -0.57 1.01 -6.07
CA SER A 259 -1.15 2.36 -6.21
C SER A 259 -1.89 2.78 -4.96
N MET A 260 -1.78 4.06 -4.57
CA MET A 260 -2.68 4.65 -3.58
C MET A 260 -4.10 4.69 -4.10
N ARG A 261 -5.03 4.24 -3.28
CA ARG A 261 -6.47 4.26 -3.60
C ARG A 261 -7.18 5.48 -3.00
N TYR A 262 -6.58 6.08 -1.97
CA TYR A 262 -7.14 7.22 -1.20
C TYR A 262 -8.48 6.90 -0.54
N ALA A 263 -8.72 5.63 -0.20
CA ALA A 263 -9.96 5.14 0.38
C ALA A 263 -10.06 5.31 1.91
N GLY A 264 -9.15 6.07 2.52
CA GLY A 264 -9.15 6.41 3.93
C GLY A 264 -9.27 5.20 4.86
N PRO A 265 -10.38 5.09 5.64
CA PRO A 265 -10.56 4.01 6.61
C PRO A 265 -10.43 2.60 6.01
N ARG A 266 -11.07 2.32 4.88
CA ARG A 266 -10.96 1.02 4.21
C ARG A 266 -9.53 0.70 3.79
N GLU A 267 -8.80 1.69 3.27
CA GLU A 267 -7.41 1.49 2.87
C GLU A 267 -6.48 1.32 4.07
N ALA A 268 -6.80 1.88 5.24
CA ALA A 268 -6.03 1.67 6.46
C ALA A 268 -6.04 0.21 6.90
N VAL A 269 -7.22 -0.44 6.90
CA VAL A 269 -7.35 -1.87 7.20
C VAL A 269 -6.67 -2.72 6.11
N PHE A 270 -6.88 -2.40 4.84
CA PHE A 270 -6.19 -3.07 3.73
C PHE A 270 -4.66 -3.02 3.89
N HIS A 271 -4.10 -1.85 4.22
CA HIS A 271 -2.67 -1.71 4.49
C HIS A 271 -2.18 -2.56 5.67
N ALA A 272 -3.00 -2.74 6.72
CA ALA A 272 -2.70 -3.60 7.84
C ALA A 272 -2.67 -5.09 7.42
N ILE A 273 -3.65 -5.54 6.60
CA ILE A 273 -3.69 -6.89 6.02
C ILE A 273 -2.42 -7.17 5.22
N LEU A 274 -2.01 -6.24 4.35
CA LEU A 274 -0.81 -6.42 3.55
C LEU A 274 0.43 -6.59 4.43
N ARG A 275 0.58 -5.77 5.50
CA ARG A 275 1.72 -5.91 6.42
C ARG A 275 1.68 -7.19 7.25
N LYS A 276 0.49 -7.69 7.58
CA LYS A 276 0.34 -9.04 8.15
C LYS A 276 0.89 -10.11 7.20
N ASN A 277 0.64 -9.98 5.89
CA ASN A 277 1.21 -10.89 4.89
C ASN A 277 2.73 -10.83 4.86
N PHE A 278 3.34 -9.66 5.00
CA PHE A 278 4.78 -9.51 5.19
C PHE A 278 5.30 -10.08 6.52
N GLY A 279 4.44 -10.39 7.47
CA GLY A 279 4.78 -10.99 8.77
C GLY A 279 4.71 -10.04 9.96
N CYS A 280 4.22 -8.81 9.77
CA CYS A 280 4.03 -7.86 10.87
C CYS A 280 2.95 -8.34 11.84
N THR A 281 3.20 -8.17 13.14
CA THR A 281 2.27 -8.46 14.23
C THR A 281 1.49 -7.23 14.67
N HIS A 282 2.06 -6.04 14.40
CA HIS A 282 1.50 -4.74 14.73
C HIS A 282 1.53 -3.81 13.51
N PHE A 283 0.63 -2.84 13.48
CA PHE A 283 0.57 -1.86 12.40
C PHE A 283 0.24 -0.46 12.93
N ILE A 284 1.08 0.53 12.59
CA ILE A 284 0.85 1.93 13.01
C ILE A 284 -0.24 2.56 12.16
N VAL A 285 -1.29 3.05 12.83
CA VAL A 285 -2.38 3.81 12.19
C VAL A 285 -2.35 5.23 12.73
N GLY A 286 -1.92 6.15 11.88
CA GLY A 286 -1.85 7.57 12.18
C GLY A 286 -3.19 8.29 12.01
N ARG A 287 -3.15 9.60 12.30
CA ARG A 287 -4.23 10.52 11.94
C ARG A 287 -4.35 10.58 10.42
N ASP A 288 -5.58 10.53 9.90
CA ASP A 288 -5.87 10.65 8.45
C ASP A 288 -5.10 9.63 7.57
N HIS A 289 -5.04 8.37 8.04
CA HIS A 289 -4.33 7.31 7.32
C HIS A 289 -5.01 7.05 5.96
N ALA A 290 -4.21 7.12 4.88
CA ALA A 290 -4.66 6.94 3.48
C ALA A 290 -5.78 7.89 3.03
N GLY A 291 -6.03 8.97 3.77
CA GLY A 291 -6.99 9.99 3.38
C GLY A 291 -6.46 10.95 2.31
N VAL A 292 -7.39 11.73 1.76
CA VAL A 292 -7.12 12.83 0.84
C VAL A 292 -8.14 13.96 1.08
N GLY A 293 -7.68 15.20 1.00
CA GLY A 293 -8.54 16.36 1.26
C GLY A 293 -9.24 16.27 2.62
N ASN A 294 -10.55 16.56 2.63
CA ASN A 294 -11.40 16.52 3.82
C ASN A 294 -12.54 15.48 3.70
N TYR A 295 -12.34 14.42 2.88
CA TYR A 295 -13.38 13.41 2.66
C TYR A 295 -13.59 12.49 3.86
N TYR A 296 -12.60 12.36 4.75
CA TYR A 296 -12.66 11.52 5.95
C TYR A 296 -12.35 12.33 7.19
N LYS A 297 -12.93 11.93 8.33
CA LYS A 297 -12.61 12.53 9.62
C LYS A 297 -11.19 12.15 10.08
N PRO A 298 -10.51 13.01 10.88
CA PRO A 298 -9.10 12.80 11.23
C PRO A 298 -8.72 11.44 11.83
N TYR A 299 -9.61 10.81 12.59
CA TYR A 299 -9.34 9.52 13.25
C TYR A 299 -10.27 8.40 12.77
N GLU A 300 -11.03 8.61 11.71
CA GLU A 300 -11.96 7.63 11.16
C GLU A 300 -11.24 6.34 10.71
N ALA A 301 -9.98 6.48 10.24
CA ALA A 301 -9.13 5.36 9.91
C ALA A 301 -8.71 4.50 11.12
N GLN A 302 -8.82 5.02 12.35
CA GLN A 302 -8.61 4.24 13.59
C GLN A 302 -9.91 3.57 14.05
N GLU A 303 -11.03 4.26 13.92
CA GLU A 303 -12.33 3.77 14.38
C GLU A 303 -12.79 2.52 13.61
N ILE A 304 -12.54 2.43 12.32
CA ILE A 304 -12.94 1.29 11.49
C ILE A 304 -12.36 -0.05 11.97
N PHE A 305 -11.20 -0.05 12.62
CA PHE A 305 -10.58 -1.31 13.13
C PHE A 305 -11.42 -1.99 14.20
N LYS A 306 -12.39 -1.31 14.82
CA LYS A 306 -13.34 -1.92 15.78
C LYS A 306 -14.26 -2.93 15.11
N GLU A 307 -14.46 -2.81 13.79
CA GLU A 307 -15.28 -3.73 12.99
C GLU A 307 -14.55 -5.05 12.68
N PHE A 308 -13.22 -5.11 12.95
CA PHE A 308 -12.36 -6.24 12.60
C PHE A 308 -11.56 -6.79 13.79
N PRO A 309 -12.22 -7.30 14.84
CA PRO A 309 -11.52 -7.88 16.00
C PRO A 309 -10.71 -9.13 15.64
N ASP A 310 -11.05 -9.77 14.54
CA ASP A 310 -10.45 -10.99 13.97
C ASP A 310 -9.35 -10.72 12.95
N LEU A 311 -8.92 -9.47 12.76
CA LEU A 311 -7.93 -9.08 11.73
C LEU A 311 -6.58 -9.82 11.89
N GLY A 312 -6.22 -10.17 13.15
CA GLY A 312 -5.00 -10.92 13.45
C GLY A 312 -3.70 -10.12 13.27
N VAL A 313 -3.79 -8.80 13.24
CA VAL A 313 -2.70 -7.83 13.37
C VAL A 313 -3.17 -6.73 14.31
N THR A 314 -2.34 -6.36 15.29
CA THR A 314 -2.71 -5.37 16.31
C THR A 314 -2.50 -3.96 15.78
N PRO A 315 -3.54 -3.13 15.62
CA PRO A 315 -3.36 -1.74 15.25
C PRO A 315 -2.81 -0.92 16.42
N LEU A 316 -1.82 -0.10 16.17
CA LEU A 316 -1.29 0.87 17.11
C LEU A 316 -1.80 2.26 16.75
N PHE A 317 -2.78 2.74 17.48
CA PHE A 317 -3.42 4.03 17.26
C PHE A 317 -2.58 5.15 17.86
N VAL A 318 -1.99 5.96 16.98
CA VAL A 318 -1.16 7.09 17.39
C VAL A 318 -1.92 8.39 17.23
N LYS A 319 -1.83 9.25 18.25
CA LYS A 319 -2.37 10.62 18.20
C LYS A 319 -1.37 11.55 17.51
N GLU A 320 -1.84 12.73 17.13
CA GLU A 320 -0.99 13.74 16.50
C GLU A 320 0.23 14.04 17.37
N ALA A 321 1.42 13.98 16.75
CA ALA A 321 2.68 14.28 17.38
C ALA A 321 3.13 15.71 16.99
N PHE A 322 3.69 16.42 17.95
CA PHE A 322 4.22 17.78 17.78
C PHE A 322 5.47 17.99 18.63
N TYR A 323 6.28 18.96 18.28
CA TYR A 323 7.37 19.40 19.14
C TYR A 323 6.83 20.34 20.22
N CYS A 324 7.11 20.06 21.48
CA CYS A 324 6.77 20.94 22.59
C CYS A 324 8.04 21.59 23.15
N SER A 325 8.11 22.92 23.10
CA SER A 325 9.27 23.68 23.59
C SER A 325 9.49 23.54 25.11
N LYS A 326 8.42 23.33 25.86
CA LYS A 326 8.47 23.14 27.32
C LYS A 326 8.88 21.73 27.74
N CYS A 327 8.48 20.69 26.93
CA CYS A 327 8.98 19.32 27.10
C CYS A 327 10.38 19.15 26.53
N GLY A 328 10.86 20.05 25.68
CA GLY A 328 12.15 19.96 25.02
C GLY A 328 12.24 18.88 23.93
N GLY A 329 11.09 18.40 23.38
CA GLY A 329 11.11 17.30 22.43
C GLY A 329 9.76 16.98 21.80
N MET A 330 9.76 15.89 21.00
CA MET A 330 8.56 15.35 20.37
C MET A 330 7.67 14.66 21.40
N VAL A 331 6.40 15.01 21.38
CA VAL A 331 5.34 14.47 22.24
C VAL A 331 4.03 14.33 21.46
N SER A 332 3.02 13.69 22.04
CA SER A 332 1.68 13.62 21.46
C SER A 332 0.65 14.31 22.36
N GLU A 333 -0.53 14.56 21.80
CA GLU A 333 -1.68 15.09 22.53
C GLU A 333 -2.02 14.26 23.79
N LYS A 334 -1.72 12.97 23.78
CA LYS A 334 -2.03 12.05 24.89
C LYS A 334 -1.12 12.24 26.11
N ILE A 335 0.12 12.74 25.92
CA ILE A 335 1.14 12.76 26.97
C ILE A 335 1.66 14.17 27.31
N CYS A 336 1.33 15.19 26.52
CA CYS A 336 1.79 16.55 26.75
C CYS A 336 0.73 17.38 27.48
N PRO A 337 0.99 17.87 28.70
CA PRO A 337 0.03 18.69 29.45
C PRO A 337 0.08 20.19 29.08
N HIS A 338 1.02 20.61 28.24
CA HIS A 338 1.25 22.03 27.97
C HIS A 338 0.26 22.62 26.97
N PRO A 339 -0.12 23.90 27.12
CA PRO A 339 -1.00 24.60 26.21
C PRO A 339 -0.37 24.81 24.82
N ASP A 340 -1.22 25.16 23.84
CA ASP A 340 -0.85 25.18 22.40
C ASP A 340 0.27 26.20 22.08
N GLN A 341 0.43 27.25 22.85
CA GLN A 341 1.52 28.23 22.66
C GLN A 341 2.94 27.63 22.71
N TYR A 342 3.10 26.46 23.34
CA TYR A 342 4.39 25.72 23.40
C TYR A 342 4.50 24.63 22.32
N LYS A 343 3.48 24.44 21.50
CA LYS A 343 3.40 23.34 20.52
C LYS A 343 3.74 23.81 19.12
N VAL A 344 4.76 23.22 18.53
CA VAL A 344 5.07 23.38 17.10
C VAL A 344 4.51 22.17 16.37
N ARG A 345 3.37 22.37 15.69
CA ARG A 345 2.73 21.34 14.90
C ARG A 345 3.53 21.09 13.61
N ILE A 346 3.75 19.81 13.30
CA ILE A 346 4.47 19.42 12.09
C ILE A 346 3.47 19.32 10.94
N SER A 347 3.61 20.21 9.97
CA SER A 347 2.78 20.21 8.75
C SER A 347 3.58 19.67 7.57
N GLY A 348 3.17 18.55 7.01
CA GLY A 348 3.74 18.01 5.77
C GLY A 348 3.66 19.00 4.60
N THR A 349 2.60 19.81 4.55
CA THR A 349 2.44 20.87 3.54
C THR A 349 3.51 21.95 3.70
N LYS A 350 3.68 22.47 4.90
CA LYS A 350 4.71 23.48 5.18
C LYS A 350 6.12 22.98 4.89
N ILE A 351 6.41 21.72 5.24
CA ILE A 351 7.71 21.10 4.92
C ILE A 351 7.90 21.02 3.40
N ARG A 352 6.89 20.61 2.64
CA ARG A 352 6.96 20.57 1.16
C ARG A 352 7.18 21.95 0.56
N GLU A 353 6.51 22.98 1.06
CA GLU A 353 6.70 24.37 0.62
C GLU A 353 8.15 24.83 0.85
N MET A 354 8.71 24.57 2.03
CA MET A 354 10.13 24.89 2.32
C MET A 354 11.08 24.16 1.37
N ILE A 355 10.87 22.85 1.14
CA ILE A 355 11.68 22.07 0.22
C ILE A 355 11.56 22.56 -1.23
N MET A 356 10.36 22.95 -1.68
CA MET A 356 10.16 23.56 -3.01
C MET A 356 10.95 24.87 -3.16
N GLN A 357 11.01 25.67 -2.11
CA GLN A 357 11.81 26.91 -2.05
C GLN A 357 13.30 26.67 -1.82
N ARG A 358 13.76 25.41 -1.79
CA ARG A 358 15.14 25.00 -1.47
C ARG A 358 15.58 25.44 -0.06
N VAL A 359 14.63 25.69 0.85
CA VAL A 359 14.87 26.04 2.24
C VAL A 359 14.89 24.78 3.09
N LYS A 360 15.95 24.60 3.88
CA LYS A 360 16.08 23.46 4.80
C LYS A 360 15.08 23.61 5.95
N PRO A 361 14.18 22.63 6.18
CA PRO A 361 13.29 22.65 7.34
C PRO A 361 14.07 22.69 8.67
N PRO A 362 13.56 23.37 9.71
CA PRO A 362 14.24 23.45 10.99
C PRO A 362 14.34 22.09 11.68
N PRO A 363 15.36 21.85 12.51
CA PRO A 363 15.56 20.59 13.24
C PRO A 363 14.39 20.17 14.14
N THR A 364 13.51 21.10 14.50
CA THR A 364 12.26 20.83 15.23
C THR A 364 11.16 20.21 14.36
N MET A 365 11.34 20.15 13.04
CA MET A 365 10.39 19.54 12.08
C MET A 365 10.97 18.33 11.37
N MET A 366 12.25 18.39 10.96
CA MET A 366 12.91 17.34 10.17
C MET A 366 14.38 17.23 10.57
N ARG A 367 14.92 16.02 10.55
CA ARG A 367 16.35 15.80 10.79
C ARG A 367 17.19 16.45 9.70
N PRO A 368 18.32 17.09 10.05
CA PRO A 368 19.19 17.78 9.08
C PRO A 368 19.63 16.89 7.92
N GLU A 369 20.06 15.66 8.20
CA GLU A 369 20.54 14.70 7.20
C GLU A 369 19.42 14.23 6.26
N VAL A 370 18.19 14.14 6.77
CA VAL A 370 17.02 13.83 5.97
C VAL A 370 16.70 14.98 5.02
N ALA A 371 16.72 16.23 5.51
CA ALA A 371 16.50 17.40 4.69
C ALA A 371 17.56 17.55 3.60
N GLU A 372 18.84 17.31 3.94
CA GLU A 372 19.95 17.30 2.99
C GLU A 372 19.78 16.24 1.90
N ALA A 373 19.39 15.01 2.31
CA ALA A 373 19.11 13.94 1.36
C ALA A 373 18.03 14.32 0.34
N ILE A 374 16.95 14.96 0.80
CA ILE A 374 15.86 15.43 -0.08
C ILE A 374 16.35 16.57 -0.99
N LEU A 375 17.09 17.54 -0.47
CA LEU A 375 17.56 18.72 -1.20
C LEU A 375 18.62 18.41 -2.26
N LYS A 376 19.22 17.21 -2.29
CA LYS A 376 20.07 16.75 -3.39
C LYS A 376 19.29 16.58 -4.69
N PHE A 377 18.00 16.32 -4.62
CA PHE A 377 17.15 16.20 -5.80
C PHE A 377 16.73 17.59 -6.30
N GLU A 378 16.96 17.87 -7.56
CA GLU A 378 16.53 19.13 -8.19
C GLU A 378 15.00 19.23 -8.19
N LYS A 379 14.31 18.16 -8.54
CA LYS A 379 12.84 18.05 -8.61
C LYS A 379 12.34 16.93 -7.71
N PRO A 380 12.16 17.16 -6.38
CA PRO A 380 11.83 16.11 -5.44
C PRO A 380 10.36 15.67 -5.48
N PHE A 381 9.48 16.41 -6.15
CA PHE A 381 8.04 16.14 -6.19
C PHE A 381 7.58 15.67 -7.57
N ILE A 382 6.47 14.93 -7.56
CA ILE A 382 5.76 14.55 -8.79
C ILE A 382 5.08 15.81 -9.35
N THR A 383 5.28 16.07 -10.63
CA THR A 383 4.66 17.18 -11.38
C THR A 383 3.57 16.63 -12.30
N TYR A 384 2.62 17.49 -12.69
CA TYR A 384 1.76 17.18 -13.83
C TYR A 384 2.64 17.20 -15.09
N SER A 385 2.60 16.16 -15.88
CA SER A 385 3.08 16.14 -17.25
C SER A 385 1.99 16.68 -18.16
#